data_161937707fbb09deb2f561eb36592034
#
_entry.id   161937707fbb09deb2f561eb36592034
#
_cell.length_a   1.000
_cell.length_b   1.000
_cell.length_c   1.000
_cell.angle_alpha   90.00
_cell.angle_beta   90.00
_cell.angle_gamma   90.00
#
_symmetry.space_group_name_H-M   'P 1'
#
loop_
_entity.id
_entity.type
_entity.pdbx_description
1 polymer ?
#
loop_
_entity_poly.entity_id
_entity_poly.type
_entity_poly.pdbx_seq_one_letter_code
_entity_poly.pdbx_strand_id
1 'polypeptide(L)'
;KLIGVWTRRSSGGGGGSSSPSYSITVDKTKNGTITVSPRNASHGDTVTITATPDKGYELEMLKVLDRSGDALKLTEKNGKYTFKMPSGKVTIKASFVEEAPEQIFKDVPANAYYYEAVKWAQEKGITGGIGNGLFGPNDPCTRAQIVTFLWRAAGSPAPKNTGTAFGDVKLGSFYEQAVAWAVENGITGGTGEGMFSPDATCTRAQSVTFLYRASGSPAVSDKAEFSDVSTTAFYADAVAWAAKKGITTGIG
;
A
#
# COMPACT_ATOMS: atom_id res chain seq x y z
N LYS A 1 7.19 10.77 95.79
CA LYS A 1 7.69 11.65 94.69
C LYS A 1 8.46 10.83 93.73
N LEU A 2 7.86 10.58 92.57
CA LEU A 2 8.49 9.88 91.39
C LEU A 2 9.10 10.99 90.55
N ILE A 3 10.39 10.90 90.30
CA ILE A 3 11.14 11.76 89.39
C ILE A 3 11.21 11.01 88.00
N GLY A 4 10.48 11.52 87.02
CA GLY A 4 10.55 10.96 85.62
C GLY A 4 11.80 11.45 84.96
N VAL A 5 12.63 10.53 84.47
CA VAL A 5 13.78 10.80 83.62
C VAL A 5 13.31 10.80 82.16
N TRP A 6 13.37 11.93 81.50
CA TRP A 6 13.14 12.01 80.02
C TRP A 6 14.42 11.69 79.25
N THR A 7 14.47 10.55 78.61
CA THR A 7 15.51 10.28 77.65
C THR A 7 15.13 10.86 76.27
N ARG A 8 15.94 11.77 75.76
CA ARG A 8 15.84 12.35 74.43
C ARG A 8 16.15 11.26 73.45
N ARG A 9 15.13 10.84 72.65
CA ARG A 9 15.39 10.07 71.44
C ARG A 9 15.98 11.02 70.40
N SER A 10 17.22 10.76 69.95
CA SER A 10 17.82 11.36 68.77
C SER A 10 17.17 10.71 67.55
N SER A 11 16.35 11.45 66.83
CA SER A 11 15.89 11.05 65.51
C SER A 11 17.06 11.19 64.56
N GLY A 12 17.68 10.04 64.22
CA GLY A 12 18.61 9.94 63.11
C GLY A 12 17.86 10.23 61.82
N GLY A 13 18.02 11.44 61.28
CA GLY A 13 17.60 11.75 59.95
C GLY A 13 18.46 10.97 58.91
N GLY A 14 17.91 9.90 58.39
CA GLY A 14 18.45 9.25 57.21
C GLY A 14 18.27 10.18 56.01
N GLY A 15 19.30 10.94 55.71
CA GLY A 15 19.39 11.70 54.46
C GLY A 15 19.54 10.71 53.31
N GLY A 16 18.41 10.32 52.69
CA GLY A 16 18.45 9.61 51.42
C GLY A 16 19.10 10.52 50.36
N SER A 17 20.34 10.23 50.00
CA SER A 17 21.00 10.89 48.89
C SER A 17 20.25 10.49 47.60
N SER A 18 19.33 11.36 47.17
CA SER A 18 18.68 11.17 45.88
C SER A 18 19.72 11.40 44.78
N SER A 19 19.99 10.38 43.98
CA SER A 19 20.88 10.52 42.82
C SER A 19 20.38 11.66 41.90
N PRO A 20 21.28 12.52 41.39
CA PRO A 20 20.88 13.62 40.53
C PRO A 20 20.14 13.10 39.30
N SER A 21 19.00 13.71 38.97
CA SER A 21 18.18 13.41 37.81
C SER A 21 18.43 14.45 36.72
N TYR A 22 18.59 14.00 35.49
CA TYR A 22 18.90 14.82 34.32
C TYR A 22 17.75 14.81 33.34
N SER A 23 17.50 15.96 32.69
CA SER A 23 16.42 16.13 31.71
C SER A 23 16.76 15.55 30.35
N ILE A 24 15.73 15.07 29.67
CA ILE A 24 15.80 14.57 28.30
C ILE A 24 14.95 15.50 27.42
N THR A 25 15.59 16.14 26.47
CA THR A 25 14.94 17.05 25.51
C THR A 25 14.78 16.32 24.16
N VAL A 26 13.62 16.45 23.55
CA VAL A 26 13.36 15.97 22.21
C VAL A 26 13.19 17.18 21.30
N ASP A 27 13.99 17.27 20.24
CA ASP A 27 13.85 18.30 19.21
C ASP A 27 12.54 18.12 18.45
N LYS A 28 11.99 19.22 17.92
CA LYS A 28 10.78 19.17 17.11
C LYS A 28 11.01 18.34 15.86
N THR A 29 10.09 17.42 15.59
CA THR A 29 10.09 16.60 14.37
C THR A 29 8.94 17.02 13.46
N LYS A 30 9.08 16.71 12.16
CA LYS A 30 8.01 16.75 11.15
C LYS A 30 7.79 15.33 10.66
N ASN A 31 6.58 15.02 10.21
CA ASN A 31 6.22 13.74 9.59
C ASN A 31 6.39 12.51 10.52
N GLY A 32 6.30 12.75 11.82
CA GLY A 32 6.37 11.72 12.84
C GLY A 32 6.64 12.29 14.22
N THR A 33 6.47 11.46 15.23
CA THR A 33 6.61 11.84 16.65
C THR A 33 7.62 10.96 17.36
N ILE A 34 8.33 11.57 18.32
CA ILE A 34 9.24 10.88 19.23
C ILE A 34 8.67 10.97 20.64
N THR A 35 8.49 9.83 21.28
CA THR A 35 8.18 9.76 22.71
C THR A 35 9.31 9.15 23.49
N VAL A 36 9.50 9.60 24.74
CA VAL A 36 10.58 9.14 25.61
C VAL A 36 10.05 8.82 27.01
N SER A 37 10.55 7.74 27.60
CA SER A 37 10.19 7.31 28.95
C SER A 37 11.41 6.71 29.67
N PRO A 38 11.73 7.20 30.88
CA PRO A 38 11.20 8.41 31.54
C PRO A 38 11.69 9.71 30.89
N ARG A 39 11.06 10.86 31.20
CA ARG A 39 11.49 12.18 30.71
C ARG A 39 12.68 12.78 31.48
N ASN A 40 12.94 12.26 32.67
CA ASN A 40 14.11 12.55 33.49
C ASN A 40 14.65 11.23 34.03
N ALA A 41 15.95 11.09 34.09
CA ALA A 41 16.60 9.86 34.52
C ALA A 41 17.91 10.14 35.22
N SER A 42 18.31 9.28 36.14
CA SER A 42 19.62 9.34 36.81
C SER A 42 20.68 8.62 35.95
N HIS A 43 21.94 8.91 36.21
CA HIS A 43 23.04 8.23 35.52
C HIS A 43 22.93 6.71 35.61
N GLY A 44 23.05 6.03 34.48
CA GLY A 44 22.95 4.58 34.34
C GLY A 44 21.54 4.04 34.14
N ASP A 45 20.49 4.86 34.35
CA ASP A 45 19.12 4.42 34.07
C ASP A 45 18.92 4.11 32.60
N THR A 46 18.01 3.18 32.31
CA THR A 46 17.61 2.90 30.94
C THR A 46 16.47 3.80 30.51
N VAL A 47 16.68 4.50 29.43
CA VAL A 47 15.66 5.36 28.80
C VAL A 47 15.20 4.70 27.52
N THR A 48 13.89 4.66 27.30
CA THR A 48 13.27 4.12 26.10
C THR A 48 12.74 5.24 25.22
N ILE A 49 13.06 5.17 23.93
CA ILE A 49 12.54 6.06 22.87
C ILE A 49 11.63 5.22 21.99
N THR A 50 10.46 5.76 21.67
CA THR A 50 9.58 5.23 20.64
C THR A 50 9.44 6.27 19.54
N ALA A 51 9.79 5.89 18.32
CA ALA A 51 9.57 6.67 17.12
C ALA A 51 8.26 6.20 16.46
N THR A 52 7.39 7.14 16.11
CA THR A 52 6.13 6.86 15.43
C THR A 52 6.08 7.73 14.18
N PRO A 53 6.44 7.18 13.00
CA PRO A 53 6.28 7.89 11.74
C PRO A 53 4.81 8.17 11.44
N ASP A 54 4.52 9.27 10.75
CA ASP A 54 3.22 9.52 10.15
C ASP A 54 3.01 8.57 8.95
N LYS A 55 1.76 8.42 8.51
CA LYS A 55 1.43 7.53 7.39
C LYS A 55 2.20 7.92 6.13
N GLY A 56 2.94 6.97 5.53
CA GLY A 56 3.77 7.16 4.34
C GLY A 56 5.17 7.73 4.64
N TYR A 57 5.57 7.72 5.91
CA TYR A 57 6.91 8.15 6.34
C TYR A 57 7.61 7.05 7.14
N GLU A 58 8.92 7.02 7.09
CA GLU A 58 9.78 6.13 7.87
C GLU A 58 10.82 6.93 8.68
N LEU A 59 11.36 6.32 9.73
CA LEU A 59 12.41 6.92 10.54
C LEU A 59 13.74 6.89 9.75
N GLU A 60 14.20 8.05 9.30
CA GLU A 60 15.49 8.19 8.60
C GLU A 60 16.68 8.25 9.56
N MET A 61 16.55 9.03 10.63
CA MET A 61 17.63 9.25 11.59
C MET A 61 17.09 9.34 13.02
N LEU A 62 17.79 8.69 13.96
CA LEU A 62 17.60 8.87 15.39
C LEU A 62 18.97 8.97 16.06
N LYS A 63 19.23 10.08 16.75
CA LYS A 63 20.46 10.31 17.54
C LYS A 63 20.13 10.84 18.92
N VAL A 64 20.86 10.37 19.91
CA VAL A 64 20.83 10.92 21.27
C VAL A 64 22.19 11.54 21.54
N LEU A 65 22.21 12.82 21.81
CA LEU A 65 23.43 13.59 22.05
C LEU A 65 23.54 13.92 23.54
N ASP A 66 24.71 13.73 24.10
CA ASP A 66 25.00 14.17 25.46
C ASP A 66 25.19 15.70 25.54
N ARG A 67 25.56 16.22 26.73
CA ARG A 67 25.79 17.65 26.93
C ARG A 67 26.98 18.22 26.13
N SER A 68 27.91 17.37 25.70
CA SER A 68 29.08 17.74 24.89
C SER A 68 28.77 17.69 23.38
N GLY A 69 27.62 17.12 23.00
CA GLY A 69 27.22 16.92 21.62
C GLY A 69 27.66 15.57 21.06
N ASP A 70 28.21 14.68 21.88
CA ASP A 70 28.64 13.36 21.48
C ASP A 70 27.42 12.40 21.40
N ALA A 71 27.41 11.55 20.35
CA ALA A 71 26.32 10.60 20.15
C ALA A 71 26.43 9.39 21.08
N LEU A 72 25.35 9.11 21.80
CA LEU A 72 25.22 7.93 22.64
C LEU A 72 24.88 6.69 21.81
N LYS A 73 25.38 5.54 22.26
CA LYS A 73 25.02 4.25 21.64
C LYS A 73 23.55 3.90 21.95
N LEU A 74 22.79 3.64 20.89
CA LEU A 74 21.42 3.14 20.96
C LEU A 74 21.39 1.62 20.76
N THR A 75 20.48 0.97 21.45
CA THR A 75 20.12 -0.44 21.22
C THR A 75 18.68 -0.49 20.76
N GLU A 76 18.44 -1.09 19.60
CA GLU A 76 17.10 -1.30 19.06
C GLU A 76 16.59 -2.69 19.40
N LYS A 77 15.33 -2.78 19.80
CA LYS A 77 14.60 -4.03 19.95
C LYS A 77 13.11 -3.80 19.71
N ASN A 78 12.53 -4.52 18.73
CA ASN A 78 11.09 -4.47 18.39
C ASN A 78 10.58 -3.04 18.14
N GLY A 79 11.31 -2.24 17.35
CA GLY A 79 10.94 -0.86 17.01
C GLY A 79 11.06 0.15 18.15
N LYS A 80 11.65 -0.25 19.27
CA LYS A 80 11.98 0.64 20.40
C LYS A 80 13.49 0.78 20.52
N TYR A 81 13.92 2.00 20.83
CA TYR A 81 15.33 2.33 21.02
C TYR A 81 15.61 2.61 22.48
N THR A 82 16.71 2.09 23.00
CA THR A 82 17.10 2.33 24.40
C THR A 82 18.53 2.82 24.49
N PHE A 83 18.80 3.64 25.51
CA PHE A 83 20.14 4.07 25.87
C PHE A 83 20.32 4.16 27.39
N LYS A 84 21.56 4.20 27.85
CA LYS A 84 21.90 4.44 29.25
C LYS A 84 22.11 5.93 29.47
N MET A 85 21.43 6.49 30.48
CA MET A 85 21.49 7.90 30.79
C MET A 85 22.91 8.30 31.28
N PRO A 86 23.57 9.30 30.67
CA PRO A 86 24.86 9.81 31.14
C PRO A 86 24.70 10.75 32.35
N SER A 87 25.83 11.20 32.90
CA SER A 87 25.84 12.22 33.98
C SER A 87 25.62 13.62 33.38
N GLY A 88 24.44 13.88 32.83
CA GLY A 88 24.09 15.17 32.24
C GLY A 88 22.82 15.10 31.40
N LYS A 89 22.34 16.27 30.98
CA LYS A 89 21.20 16.38 30.07
C LYS A 89 21.53 15.75 28.71
N VAL A 90 20.49 15.23 28.05
CA VAL A 90 20.62 14.72 26.69
C VAL A 90 19.60 15.37 25.75
N THR A 91 19.93 15.41 24.47
CA THR A 91 19.03 15.89 23.41
C THR A 91 18.82 14.78 22.38
N ILE A 92 17.56 14.49 22.10
CA ILE A 92 17.17 13.52 21.08
C ILE A 92 16.84 14.26 19.78
N LYS A 93 17.48 13.86 18.70
CA LYS A 93 17.24 14.36 17.33
C LYS A 93 16.75 13.22 16.47
N ALA A 94 15.69 13.46 15.69
CA ALA A 94 15.17 12.50 14.73
C ALA A 94 14.68 13.22 13.48
N SER A 95 14.77 12.53 12.35
CA SER A 95 14.16 12.93 11.10
C SER A 95 13.37 11.75 10.51
N PHE A 96 12.31 12.10 9.80
CA PHE A 96 11.45 11.16 9.08
C PHE A 96 11.45 11.53 7.60
N VAL A 97 11.57 10.55 6.73
CA VAL A 97 11.58 10.68 5.27
C VAL A 97 10.35 9.97 4.70
N GLU A 98 9.89 10.38 3.53
CA GLU A 98 8.85 9.64 2.82
C GLU A 98 9.31 8.20 2.56
N GLU A 99 8.46 7.23 2.88
CA GLU A 99 8.72 5.82 2.54
C GLU A 99 8.98 5.71 1.05
N ALA A 100 10.09 5.09 0.67
CA ALA A 100 10.33 4.77 -0.73
C ALA A 100 9.18 3.87 -1.22
N PRO A 101 8.52 4.21 -2.36
CA PRO A 101 7.44 3.41 -2.88
C PRO A 101 7.91 1.96 -3.10
N GLU A 102 7.12 1.01 -2.61
CA GLU A 102 7.42 -0.41 -2.74
C GLU A 102 7.53 -0.79 -4.22
N GLN A 103 8.65 -1.40 -4.61
CA GLN A 103 8.82 -1.87 -5.98
C GLN A 103 8.01 -3.15 -6.20
N ILE A 104 6.80 -3.00 -6.76
CA ILE A 104 5.86 -4.10 -7.02
C ILE A 104 6.30 -5.01 -8.18
N PHE A 105 6.82 -4.42 -9.27
CA PHE A 105 7.43 -5.09 -10.41
C PHE A 105 8.67 -4.31 -10.86
N LYS A 106 9.68 -5.02 -11.40
CA LYS A 106 10.96 -4.42 -11.79
C LYS A 106 10.86 -3.34 -12.87
N ASP A 107 9.83 -3.43 -13.71
CA ASP A 107 9.55 -2.56 -14.86
C ASP A 107 8.40 -1.57 -14.61
N VAL A 108 7.97 -1.43 -13.36
CA VAL A 108 6.94 -0.46 -12.94
C VAL A 108 7.60 0.60 -12.05
N PRO A 109 8.00 1.75 -12.62
CA PRO A 109 8.56 2.84 -11.84
C PRO A 109 7.52 3.43 -10.88
N ALA A 110 7.94 3.77 -9.67
CA ALA A 110 7.06 4.30 -8.64
C ALA A 110 6.38 5.64 -9.02
N ASN A 111 6.98 6.41 -9.91
CA ASN A 111 6.41 7.67 -10.43
C ASN A 111 5.60 7.50 -11.73
N ALA A 112 5.38 6.26 -12.20
CA ALA A 112 4.56 6.02 -13.38
C ALA A 112 3.09 6.34 -13.08
N TYR A 113 2.36 6.96 -14.02
CA TYR A 113 0.94 7.29 -13.86
C TYR A 113 0.05 6.06 -13.58
N TYR A 114 0.51 4.88 -13.95
CA TYR A 114 -0.19 3.60 -13.75
C TYR A 114 0.27 2.85 -12.49
N TYR A 115 1.24 3.37 -11.72
CA TYR A 115 1.82 2.66 -10.56
C TYR A 115 0.75 2.23 -9.55
N GLU A 116 -0.10 3.13 -9.11
CA GLU A 116 -1.15 2.85 -8.12
C GLU A 116 -2.18 1.82 -8.65
N ALA A 117 -2.50 1.88 -9.93
CA ALA A 117 -3.41 0.93 -10.55
C ALA A 117 -2.81 -0.48 -10.62
N VAL A 118 -1.52 -0.59 -10.96
CA VAL A 118 -0.81 -1.87 -11.01
C VAL A 118 -0.62 -2.44 -9.60
N LYS A 119 -0.26 -1.60 -8.63
CA LYS A 119 -0.15 -2.00 -7.21
C LYS A 119 -1.47 -2.56 -6.70
N TRP A 120 -2.57 -1.82 -6.90
CA TRP A 120 -3.91 -2.27 -6.53
C TRP A 120 -4.27 -3.61 -7.19
N ALA A 121 -3.99 -3.77 -8.48
CA ALA A 121 -4.30 -4.99 -9.21
C ALA A 121 -3.48 -6.19 -8.71
N GLN A 122 -2.23 -5.98 -8.32
CA GLN A 122 -1.39 -7.01 -7.71
C GLN A 122 -1.91 -7.40 -6.31
N GLU A 123 -2.16 -6.41 -5.44
CA GLU A 123 -2.68 -6.61 -4.07
C GLU A 123 -4.02 -7.36 -4.07
N LYS A 124 -4.86 -7.12 -5.07
CA LYS A 124 -6.14 -7.80 -5.26
C LYS A 124 -6.03 -9.16 -5.97
N GLY A 125 -4.82 -9.59 -6.33
CA GLY A 125 -4.61 -10.84 -7.05
C GLY A 125 -5.15 -10.83 -8.49
N ILE A 126 -5.45 -9.64 -9.05
CA ILE A 126 -5.95 -9.49 -10.42
C ILE A 126 -4.83 -9.79 -11.42
N THR A 127 -3.63 -9.33 -11.14
CA THR A 127 -2.44 -9.63 -11.96
C THR A 127 -1.31 -10.22 -11.13
N GLY A 128 -0.51 -11.11 -11.72
CA GLY A 128 0.78 -11.57 -11.22
C GLY A 128 1.93 -11.16 -12.16
N GLY A 129 1.65 -10.23 -13.10
CA GLY A 129 2.61 -9.84 -14.13
C GLY A 129 2.75 -10.88 -15.26
N ILE A 130 3.82 -10.74 -16.03
CA ILE A 130 4.16 -11.61 -17.18
C ILE A 130 5.28 -12.60 -16.86
N GLY A 131 5.70 -12.70 -15.60
CA GLY A 131 6.79 -13.55 -15.14
C GLY A 131 8.08 -12.77 -14.88
N ASN A 132 9.05 -13.43 -14.24
CA ASN A 132 10.37 -12.88 -13.91
C ASN A 132 10.34 -11.57 -13.08
N GLY A 133 9.22 -11.27 -12.40
CA GLY A 133 9.01 -10.04 -11.66
C GLY A 133 8.74 -8.83 -12.56
N LEU A 134 8.21 -9.06 -13.78
CA LEU A 134 7.84 -8.03 -14.74
C LEU A 134 6.32 -7.95 -14.90
N PHE A 135 5.81 -6.73 -15.13
CA PHE A 135 4.41 -6.44 -15.43
C PHE A 135 4.14 -6.34 -16.94
N GLY A 136 5.10 -5.83 -17.72
CA GLY A 136 4.96 -5.55 -19.14
C GLY A 136 4.07 -4.34 -19.44
N PRO A 137 4.34 -3.15 -18.88
CA PRO A 137 3.41 -2.00 -18.95
C PRO A 137 3.20 -1.47 -20.38
N ASN A 138 4.12 -1.75 -21.28
CA ASN A 138 4.04 -1.34 -22.69
C ASN A 138 3.61 -2.47 -23.64
N ASP A 139 3.42 -3.66 -23.11
CA ASP A 139 3.01 -4.79 -23.92
C ASP A 139 1.52 -4.73 -24.25
N PRO A 140 1.11 -5.09 -25.48
CA PRO A 140 -0.30 -5.20 -25.80
C PRO A 140 -0.98 -6.28 -24.96
N CYS A 141 -2.10 -5.97 -24.32
CA CYS A 141 -2.91 -6.98 -23.65
C CYS A 141 -3.64 -7.85 -24.67
N THR A 142 -3.63 -9.16 -24.42
CA THR A 142 -4.46 -10.08 -25.20
C THR A 142 -5.91 -10.11 -24.70
N ARG A 143 -6.83 -10.61 -25.53
CA ARG A 143 -8.24 -10.77 -25.13
C ARG A 143 -8.37 -11.70 -23.93
N ALA A 144 -7.58 -12.78 -23.89
CA ALA A 144 -7.53 -13.71 -22.75
C ALA A 144 -7.10 -13.01 -21.46
N GLN A 145 -6.09 -12.15 -21.51
CA GLN A 145 -5.63 -11.39 -20.35
C GLN A 145 -6.70 -10.45 -19.82
N ILE A 146 -7.34 -9.66 -20.69
CA ILE A 146 -8.39 -8.71 -20.25
C ILE A 146 -9.56 -9.43 -19.58
N VAL A 147 -10.05 -10.52 -20.18
CA VAL A 147 -11.16 -11.29 -19.60
C VAL A 147 -10.75 -11.94 -18.27
N THR A 148 -9.51 -12.40 -18.16
CA THR A 148 -8.96 -12.96 -16.91
C THR A 148 -8.87 -11.89 -15.81
N PHE A 149 -8.45 -10.67 -16.15
CA PHE A 149 -8.43 -9.57 -15.18
C PHE A 149 -9.83 -9.25 -14.65
N LEU A 150 -10.82 -9.18 -15.52
CA LEU A 150 -12.22 -8.94 -15.13
C LEU A 150 -12.78 -10.06 -14.25
N TRP A 151 -12.50 -11.32 -14.61
CA TRP A 151 -12.91 -12.48 -13.83
C TRP A 151 -12.30 -12.49 -12.43
N ARG A 152 -10.98 -12.20 -12.32
CA ARG A 152 -10.29 -12.10 -11.04
C ARG A 152 -10.79 -10.92 -10.22
N ALA A 153 -11.05 -9.77 -10.85
CA ALA A 153 -11.64 -8.60 -10.17
C ALA A 153 -13.03 -8.89 -9.62
N ALA A 154 -13.78 -9.82 -10.25
CA ALA A 154 -15.06 -10.31 -9.75
C ALA A 154 -14.93 -11.38 -8.64
N GLY A 155 -13.72 -11.71 -8.20
CA GLY A 155 -13.46 -12.72 -7.16
C GLY A 155 -13.31 -14.14 -7.68
N SER A 156 -13.02 -14.31 -8.98
CA SER A 156 -12.79 -15.59 -9.63
C SER A 156 -13.97 -16.59 -9.45
N PRO A 157 -15.23 -16.18 -9.71
CA PRO A 157 -16.38 -17.06 -9.52
C PRO A 157 -16.31 -18.28 -10.45
N ALA A 158 -16.58 -19.46 -9.93
CA ALA A 158 -16.62 -20.67 -10.73
C ALA A 158 -17.73 -20.58 -11.79
N PRO A 159 -17.45 -20.79 -13.08
CA PRO A 159 -18.47 -20.83 -14.11
C PRO A 159 -19.39 -22.05 -13.90
N LYS A 160 -20.66 -21.93 -14.24
CA LYS A 160 -21.66 -23.02 -14.14
C LYS A 160 -21.35 -24.12 -15.14
N ASN A 161 -20.85 -23.73 -16.33
CA ASN A 161 -20.45 -24.64 -17.39
C ASN A 161 -18.92 -24.54 -17.56
N THR A 162 -18.23 -25.66 -17.41
CA THR A 162 -16.76 -25.73 -17.54
C THR A 162 -16.27 -25.86 -18.99
N GLY A 163 -17.18 -26.07 -19.94
CA GLY A 163 -16.86 -26.10 -21.37
C GLY A 163 -17.11 -24.73 -22.02
N THR A 164 -16.19 -24.26 -22.84
CA THR A 164 -16.43 -23.10 -23.70
C THR A 164 -16.96 -23.55 -25.06
N ALA A 165 -17.89 -22.77 -25.63
CA ALA A 165 -18.38 -23.00 -26.99
C ALA A 165 -17.34 -22.63 -28.07
N PHE A 166 -16.11 -22.29 -27.67
CA PHE A 166 -15.05 -21.82 -28.58
C PHE A 166 -14.00 -22.91 -28.81
N GLY A 167 -13.75 -23.22 -30.08
CA GLY A 167 -12.79 -24.25 -30.47
C GLY A 167 -11.32 -23.93 -30.22
N ASP A 168 -11.00 -22.65 -29.97
CA ASP A 168 -9.64 -22.15 -29.74
C ASP A 168 -9.33 -21.88 -28.25
N VAL A 169 -10.24 -22.18 -27.35
CA VAL A 169 -9.99 -22.09 -25.90
C VAL A 169 -9.50 -23.44 -25.40
N LYS A 170 -8.20 -23.49 -25.05
CA LYS A 170 -7.54 -24.72 -24.59
C LYS A 170 -7.97 -25.09 -23.17
N LEU A 171 -8.30 -26.35 -22.97
CA LEU A 171 -8.56 -26.91 -21.63
C LEU A 171 -7.29 -26.78 -20.76
N GLY A 172 -7.48 -26.40 -19.49
CA GLY A 172 -6.39 -26.19 -18.54
C GLY A 172 -5.59 -24.91 -18.76
N SER A 173 -5.97 -24.05 -19.73
CA SER A 173 -5.34 -22.74 -19.87
C SER A 173 -5.74 -21.80 -18.73
N PHE A 174 -4.89 -20.80 -18.42
CA PHE A 174 -5.13 -19.83 -17.34
C PHE A 174 -6.41 -19.00 -17.56
N TYR A 175 -6.89 -18.92 -18.76
CA TYR A 175 -8.07 -18.14 -19.15
C TYR A 175 -9.34 -18.97 -19.39
N GLU A 176 -9.28 -20.30 -19.33
CA GLU A 176 -10.44 -21.17 -19.64
C GLU A 176 -11.68 -20.80 -18.79
N GLN A 177 -11.52 -20.78 -17.46
CA GLN A 177 -12.63 -20.46 -16.54
C GLN A 177 -13.08 -19.00 -16.71
N ALA A 178 -12.16 -18.10 -16.96
CA ALA A 178 -12.46 -16.69 -17.17
C ALA A 178 -13.28 -16.47 -18.44
N VAL A 179 -12.96 -17.18 -19.53
CA VAL A 179 -13.73 -17.12 -20.78
C VAL A 179 -15.13 -17.74 -20.60
N ALA A 180 -15.23 -18.90 -19.94
CA ALA A 180 -16.52 -19.52 -19.63
C ALA A 180 -17.41 -18.59 -18.81
N TRP A 181 -16.87 -18.00 -17.73
CA TRP A 181 -17.56 -16.99 -16.92
C TRP A 181 -17.98 -15.77 -17.74
N ALA A 182 -17.12 -15.27 -18.63
CA ALA A 182 -17.43 -14.10 -19.44
C ALA A 182 -18.54 -14.36 -20.45
N VAL A 183 -18.64 -15.57 -20.99
CA VAL A 183 -19.77 -15.99 -21.84
C VAL A 183 -21.07 -16.05 -21.04
N GLU A 184 -21.06 -16.71 -19.90
CA GLU A 184 -22.25 -16.85 -19.03
C GLU A 184 -22.81 -15.50 -18.57
N ASN A 185 -21.94 -14.51 -18.40
CA ASN A 185 -22.34 -13.16 -17.96
C ASN A 185 -22.52 -12.18 -19.13
N GLY A 186 -22.56 -12.66 -20.39
CA GLY A 186 -22.78 -11.83 -21.56
C GLY A 186 -21.67 -10.82 -21.85
N ILE A 187 -20.48 -11.00 -21.25
CA ILE A 187 -19.34 -10.09 -21.44
C ILE A 187 -18.72 -10.27 -22.83
N THR A 188 -18.68 -11.52 -23.32
CA THR A 188 -18.18 -11.84 -24.66
C THR A 188 -19.07 -12.85 -25.36
N GLY A 189 -19.18 -12.72 -26.69
CA GLY A 189 -19.75 -13.72 -27.60
C GLY A 189 -18.70 -14.26 -28.58
N GLY A 190 -17.40 -14.01 -28.32
CA GLY A 190 -16.33 -14.40 -29.20
C GLY A 190 -16.04 -13.37 -30.30
N THR A 191 -15.34 -13.82 -31.34
CA THR A 191 -14.95 -13.02 -32.53
C THR A 191 -15.66 -13.48 -33.82
N GLY A 192 -16.51 -14.48 -33.72
CA GLY A 192 -17.20 -15.13 -34.82
C GLY A 192 -16.68 -16.55 -35.04
N GLU A 193 -17.39 -17.31 -35.88
CA GLU A 193 -17.04 -18.67 -36.30
C GLU A 193 -16.66 -19.65 -35.19
N GLY A 194 -17.28 -19.48 -34.00
CA GLY A 194 -16.98 -20.32 -32.83
C GLY A 194 -15.60 -20.08 -32.21
N MET A 195 -15.02 -18.90 -32.43
CA MET A 195 -13.70 -18.52 -31.91
C MET A 195 -13.79 -17.44 -30.87
N PHE A 196 -12.93 -17.53 -29.85
CA PHE A 196 -12.71 -16.46 -28.85
C PHE A 196 -11.54 -15.55 -29.22
N SER A 197 -10.55 -16.10 -29.92
CA SER A 197 -9.27 -15.47 -30.29
C SER A 197 -8.46 -15.02 -29.06
N PRO A 198 -8.06 -15.97 -28.17
CA PRO A 198 -7.47 -15.64 -26.87
C PRO A 198 -6.19 -14.83 -26.99
N ASP A 199 -5.34 -15.11 -27.97
CA ASP A 199 -4.03 -14.49 -28.17
C ASP A 199 -4.08 -13.20 -29.01
N ALA A 200 -5.26 -12.85 -29.55
CA ALA A 200 -5.41 -11.62 -30.30
C ALA A 200 -5.30 -10.41 -29.39
N THR A 201 -4.61 -9.35 -29.85
CA THR A 201 -4.52 -8.06 -29.16
C THR A 201 -5.92 -7.49 -28.95
N CYS A 202 -6.22 -7.13 -27.70
CA CYS A 202 -7.47 -6.49 -27.34
C CYS A 202 -7.41 -4.98 -27.64
N THR A 203 -8.25 -4.50 -28.54
CA THR A 203 -8.32 -3.06 -28.83
C THR A 203 -8.91 -2.28 -27.64
N ARG A 204 -8.67 -0.97 -27.58
CA ARG A 204 -9.29 -0.09 -26.57
C ARG A 204 -10.81 -0.21 -26.59
N ALA A 205 -11.43 -0.24 -27.76
CA ALA A 205 -12.88 -0.40 -27.94
C ALA A 205 -13.37 -1.74 -27.36
N GLN A 206 -12.65 -2.83 -27.60
CA GLN A 206 -12.99 -4.15 -27.03
C GLN A 206 -12.81 -4.17 -25.51
N SER A 207 -11.71 -3.62 -25.01
CA SER A 207 -11.45 -3.56 -23.56
C SER A 207 -12.55 -2.80 -22.81
N VAL A 208 -12.93 -1.63 -23.31
CA VAL A 208 -14.00 -0.82 -22.74
C VAL A 208 -15.35 -1.53 -22.85
N THR A 209 -15.61 -2.25 -23.95
CA THR A 209 -16.84 -3.03 -24.10
C THR A 209 -16.92 -4.18 -23.10
N PHE A 210 -15.82 -4.89 -22.85
CA PHE A 210 -15.77 -5.94 -21.84
C PHE A 210 -16.02 -5.36 -20.43
N LEU A 211 -15.39 -4.24 -20.10
CA LEU A 211 -15.58 -3.57 -18.81
C LEU A 211 -17.01 -3.09 -18.61
N TYR A 212 -17.61 -2.49 -19.64
CA TYR A 212 -19.01 -2.03 -19.64
C TYR A 212 -19.97 -3.19 -19.40
N ARG A 213 -19.79 -4.30 -20.13
CA ARG A 213 -20.64 -5.50 -19.99
C ARG A 213 -20.44 -6.17 -18.63
N ALA A 214 -19.20 -6.25 -18.14
CA ALA A 214 -18.90 -6.75 -16.80
C ALA A 214 -19.53 -5.90 -15.69
N SER A 215 -19.82 -4.62 -15.97
CA SER A 215 -20.56 -3.71 -15.08
C SER A 215 -22.07 -3.79 -15.22
N GLY A 216 -22.59 -4.78 -15.96
CA GLY A 216 -24.02 -5.02 -16.16
C GLY A 216 -24.67 -4.18 -17.26
N SER A 217 -23.89 -3.63 -18.18
CA SER A 217 -24.36 -2.84 -19.33
C SER A 217 -25.34 -1.74 -18.91
N PRO A 218 -25.00 -0.82 -17.99
CA PRO A 218 -25.91 0.19 -17.50
C PRO A 218 -26.40 1.11 -18.63
N ALA A 219 -27.66 1.56 -18.54
CA ALA A 219 -28.23 2.43 -19.55
C ALA A 219 -27.41 3.72 -19.76
N VAL A 220 -27.19 4.09 -21.01
CA VAL A 220 -26.45 5.28 -21.41
C VAL A 220 -27.42 6.25 -22.10
N SER A 221 -27.55 7.46 -21.56
CA SER A 221 -28.43 8.50 -22.12
C SER A 221 -27.72 9.40 -23.11
N ASP A 222 -26.39 9.54 -22.94
CA ASP A 222 -25.58 10.49 -23.69
C ASP A 222 -24.67 9.73 -24.66
N LYS A 223 -24.34 10.35 -25.80
CA LYS A 223 -23.35 9.81 -26.73
C LYS A 223 -21.95 10.29 -26.34
N ALA A 224 -20.94 9.47 -26.63
CA ALA A 224 -19.56 9.90 -26.46
C ALA A 224 -19.20 10.99 -27.49
N GLU A 225 -18.57 12.05 -27.03
CA GLU A 225 -18.15 13.18 -27.89
C GLU A 225 -16.73 12.96 -28.47
N PHE A 226 -16.43 11.73 -28.91
CA PHE A 226 -15.17 11.42 -29.58
C PHE A 226 -15.39 11.35 -31.10
N SER A 227 -14.57 12.08 -31.85
CA SER A 227 -14.73 12.20 -33.32
C SER A 227 -14.50 10.88 -34.07
N ASP A 228 -13.78 9.94 -33.47
CA ASP A 228 -13.47 8.60 -34.00
C ASP A 228 -14.44 7.52 -33.52
N VAL A 229 -15.48 7.86 -32.76
CA VAL A 229 -16.48 6.91 -32.26
C VAL A 229 -17.79 7.09 -33.03
N SER A 230 -18.05 6.20 -34.00
CA SER A 230 -19.34 6.16 -34.68
C SER A 230 -20.45 5.80 -33.71
N THR A 231 -21.59 6.51 -33.78
CA THR A 231 -22.78 6.26 -32.96
C THR A 231 -23.45 4.90 -33.21
N THR A 232 -23.12 4.23 -34.31
CA THR A 232 -23.58 2.89 -34.67
C THR A 232 -22.57 1.79 -34.36
N ALA A 233 -21.42 2.15 -33.83
CA ALA A 233 -20.40 1.17 -33.47
C ALA A 233 -20.83 0.31 -32.28
N PHE A 234 -20.47 -0.97 -32.26
CA PHE A 234 -20.82 -1.93 -31.18
C PHE A 234 -20.31 -1.48 -29.80
N TYR A 235 -19.34 -0.58 -29.78
CA TYR A 235 -18.70 -0.04 -28.58
C TYR A 235 -19.19 1.37 -28.21
N ALA A 236 -20.10 1.97 -28.97
CA ALA A 236 -20.51 3.37 -28.77
C ALA A 236 -21.03 3.65 -27.34
N ASP A 237 -21.96 2.81 -26.84
CA ASP A 237 -22.50 2.92 -25.51
C ASP A 237 -21.44 2.66 -24.41
N ALA A 238 -20.56 1.69 -24.66
CA ALA A 238 -19.47 1.39 -23.73
C ALA A 238 -18.49 2.56 -23.59
N VAL A 239 -18.15 3.22 -24.69
CA VAL A 239 -17.26 4.39 -24.68
C VAL A 239 -17.95 5.58 -24.01
N ALA A 240 -19.23 5.85 -24.31
CA ALA A 240 -20.01 6.91 -23.66
C ALA A 240 -20.09 6.69 -22.13
N TRP A 241 -20.37 5.45 -21.70
CA TRP A 241 -20.39 5.08 -20.29
C TRP A 241 -19.02 5.30 -19.62
N ALA A 242 -17.94 4.86 -20.26
CA ALA A 242 -16.60 4.98 -19.72
C ALA A 242 -16.13 6.45 -19.60
N ALA A 243 -16.47 7.28 -20.59
CA ALA A 243 -16.22 8.72 -20.54
C ALA A 243 -16.98 9.37 -19.39
N LYS A 244 -18.29 9.10 -19.25
CA LYS A 244 -19.13 9.62 -18.17
C LYS A 244 -18.65 9.19 -16.77
N LYS A 245 -18.05 8.02 -16.66
CA LYS A 245 -17.47 7.47 -15.41
C LYS A 245 -16.04 7.96 -15.15
N GLY A 246 -15.45 8.73 -16.04
CA GLY A 246 -14.04 9.15 -15.91
C GLY A 246 -13.02 8.02 -16.12
N ILE A 247 -13.44 6.88 -16.72
CA ILE A 247 -12.55 5.75 -17.01
C ILE A 247 -11.63 6.06 -18.19
N THR A 248 -12.11 6.85 -19.14
CA THR A 248 -11.33 7.34 -20.27
C THR A 248 -11.67 8.78 -20.60
N THR A 249 -10.67 9.52 -21.05
CA THR A 249 -10.81 10.90 -21.58
C THR A 249 -10.38 11.00 -23.04
N GLY A 250 -10.15 9.84 -23.69
CA GLY A 250 -9.59 9.78 -25.05
C GLY A 250 -8.06 9.71 -25.01
N ILE A 251 -7.44 10.08 -26.13
CA ILE A 251 -5.99 10.08 -26.31
C ILE A 251 -5.40 11.46 -26.65
N GLY A 252 -6.20 12.52 -26.47
CA GLY A 252 -5.80 13.93 -26.69
C GLY A 252 -6.07 14.43 -28.08
#